data_ea5b7761b52e604824a34fc4fadec740
#
_entry.id   ea5b7761b52e604824a34fc4fadec740
#
_cell.length_a   1.000
_cell.length_b   1.000
_cell.length_c   1.000
_cell.angle_alpha   90.00
_cell.angle_beta   90.00
_cell.angle_gamma   90.00
#
_symmetry.space_group_name_H-M   'P 1'
#
loop_
_entity.id
_entity.type
_entity.pdbx_description
1 polymer ?
#
loop_
_entity_poly.entity_id
_entity_poly.type
_entity_poly.pdbx_seq_one_letter_code
_entity_poly.pdbx_strand_id
1 'polypeptide(L)'
;VAVFDQELDSYEGWFKQNRHYIEKNFREFMEFFFGEMYPEPHSTKQIEDTVAYALDGRLETFLMDDGDPVADSVEEIEAVCAQVRCPVLVVQGDRDNCQPFDRGVRTAELTGARHVVLPGSGHIPMARRPVKVNKLISEFAGDGVVASPSVSRRRRGKRALLVSSPIGLGHAWRDVAIARELRRQVPGIEVEWLAQPPLTTLLAAAGEKVHPASKELAAESAHVDREAGEHELHAFQMIRRMDEILCANFMVFHDLVKQERFDVWIADEGWEIDHFLHEEPDLKTSPYVWMADFCGFVPMPSGGAREEALVSDYNAEMIEHVEGHPGLRDLSIFIGDPADVVPRDFGPGLPSIREWTDAHYKFSGYVLPFDPSTLRDRLALRVELGYHPDATLIVASVGGSAVGFHLLRRIASAFALLKAETPDAELLMVCGPRIDPSQFAGLPGVRAMGYVHDLSRTLACCDLAVVQGGLSTTMELVANRRPFIYLPLRNHFEQNFHVAHRLRRYGAAPPTDYDEATPERLAKQMAERLRARVRYAPVEPGGAERAAGFIAPLLQRD
;
A
#
# COMPACT_ATOMS: atom_id res chain seq x y z
N VAL A 1 21.66 21.66 -31.00
CA VAL A 1 23.00 22.25 -30.67
C VAL A 1 23.19 23.60 -31.36
N ALA A 2 22.80 23.79 -32.61
CA ALA A 2 23.11 25.02 -33.40
C ALA A 2 22.56 26.32 -32.78
N VAL A 3 21.58 26.26 -31.90
CA VAL A 3 20.95 27.46 -31.27
C VAL A 3 21.09 27.48 -29.73
N PHE A 4 21.86 26.56 -29.15
CA PHE A 4 21.97 26.40 -27.71
C PHE A 4 22.49 27.68 -27.02
N ASP A 5 23.52 28.30 -27.58
CA ASP A 5 24.14 29.52 -27.02
C ASP A 5 23.60 30.82 -27.67
N GLN A 6 22.60 30.75 -28.54
CA GLN A 6 22.04 31.94 -29.19
C GLN A 6 20.87 32.49 -28.37
N GLU A 7 20.81 33.80 -28.18
CA GLU A 7 19.63 34.45 -27.63
C GLU A 7 18.50 34.44 -28.68
N LEU A 8 17.34 33.88 -28.31
CA LEU A 8 16.18 33.73 -29.19
C LEU A 8 15.06 34.68 -28.81
N ASP A 9 14.26 35.07 -29.81
CA ASP A 9 13.07 35.91 -29.60
C ASP A 9 11.94 35.17 -28.85
N SER A 10 11.92 33.84 -28.91
CA SER A 10 10.94 32.97 -28.25
C SER A 10 11.56 31.61 -27.88
N TYR A 11 11.08 31.04 -26.76
CA TYR A 11 11.52 29.74 -26.22
C TYR A 11 10.30 28.80 -26.09
N GLU A 12 9.71 28.41 -27.22
CA GLU A 12 8.58 27.47 -27.23
C GLU A 12 9.03 26.06 -27.59
N GLY A 13 8.43 25.03 -26.94
CA GLY A 13 8.76 23.63 -27.15
C GLY A 13 10.27 23.36 -26.94
N TRP A 14 10.91 22.63 -27.85
CA TRP A 14 12.32 22.29 -27.77
C TRP A 14 13.30 23.47 -27.87
N PHE A 15 12.84 24.69 -28.23
CA PHE A 15 13.67 25.90 -28.11
C PHE A 15 13.95 26.28 -26.65
N LYS A 16 13.23 25.69 -25.66
CA LYS A 16 13.60 25.78 -24.23
C LYS A 16 14.95 25.14 -23.94
N GLN A 17 15.43 24.18 -24.75
CA GLN A 17 16.79 23.62 -24.64
C GLN A 17 17.81 24.63 -25.16
N ASN A 18 17.96 25.69 -24.40
CA ASN A 18 18.82 26.83 -24.73
C ASN A 18 19.41 27.41 -23.44
N ARG A 19 20.72 27.72 -23.45
CA ARG A 19 21.45 28.22 -22.29
C ARG A 19 20.76 29.40 -21.62
N HIS A 20 20.37 30.43 -22.38
CA HIS A 20 19.76 31.65 -21.85
C HIS A 20 18.39 31.41 -21.19
N TYR A 21 17.64 30.42 -21.69
CA TYR A 21 16.37 30.02 -21.08
C TYR A 21 16.61 29.19 -19.82
N ILE A 22 17.49 28.18 -19.88
CA ILE A 22 17.78 27.24 -18.80
C ILE A 22 18.37 27.97 -17.59
N GLU A 23 19.31 28.92 -17.79
CA GLU A 23 19.89 29.73 -16.72
C GLU A 23 18.85 30.52 -15.91
N LYS A 24 17.78 30.94 -16.56
CA LYS A 24 16.71 31.73 -15.93
C LYS A 24 15.57 30.87 -15.37
N ASN A 25 15.30 29.72 -15.99
CA ASN A 25 14.08 28.91 -15.79
C ASN A 25 14.40 27.41 -15.66
N PHE A 26 15.44 27.04 -14.89
CA PHE A 26 15.93 25.65 -14.85
C PHE A 26 14.85 24.63 -14.46
N ARG A 27 14.07 24.91 -13.42
CA ARG A 27 12.96 24.01 -13.01
C ARG A 27 11.92 23.85 -14.13
N GLU A 28 11.49 24.95 -14.74
CA GLU A 28 10.47 24.90 -15.79
C GLU A 28 10.99 24.14 -17.04
N PHE A 29 12.30 24.29 -17.33
CA PHE A 29 12.92 23.50 -18.38
C PHE A 29 12.95 22.00 -18.03
N MET A 30 13.28 21.61 -16.79
CA MET A 30 13.25 20.22 -16.35
C MET A 30 11.85 19.62 -16.40
N GLU A 31 10.82 20.39 -15.97
CA GLU A 31 9.43 19.95 -16.07
C GLU A 31 8.99 19.73 -17.53
N PHE A 32 9.37 20.61 -18.44
CA PHE A 32 9.16 20.42 -19.88
C PHE A 32 9.92 19.20 -20.40
N PHE A 33 11.22 19.12 -20.14
CA PHE A 33 12.10 18.10 -20.68
C PHE A 33 11.67 16.69 -20.24
N PHE A 34 11.39 16.50 -18.96
CA PHE A 34 10.92 15.22 -18.47
C PHE A 34 9.46 14.93 -18.87
N GLY A 35 8.65 15.95 -19.07
CA GLY A 35 7.33 15.78 -19.69
C GLY A 35 7.40 15.18 -21.10
N GLU A 36 8.39 15.56 -21.91
CA GLU A 36 8.64 14.96 -23.23
C GLU A 36 9.22 13.54 -23.15
N MET A 37 9.97 13.23 -22.08
CA MET A 37 10.53 11.89 -21.85
C MET A 37 9.47 10.86 -21.43
N TYR A 38 8.40 11.30 -20.78
CA TYR A 38 7.31 10.46 -20.31
C TYR A 38 5.97 10.87 -20.95
N PRO A 39 5.77 10.61 -22.24
CA PRO A 39 4.52 10.94 -22.93
C PRO A 39 3.37 10.00 -22.58
N GLU A 40 3.63 8.94 -21.79
CA GLU A 40 2.60 8.03 -21.33
C GLU A 40 1.67 8.74 -20.34
N PRO A 41 0.36 8.45 -20.36
CA PRO A 41 -0.56 8.96 -19.33
C PRO A 41 -0.13 8.49 -17.93
N HIS A 42 -0.56 9.19 -16.90
CA HIS A 42 -0.30 8.86 -15.49
C HIS A 42 1.18 8.80 -15.09
N SER A 43 2.04 9.55 -15.80
CA SER A 43 3.49 9.59 -15.52
C SER A 43 3.89 10.67 -14.49
N THR A 44 2.94 11.17 -13.71
CA THR A 44 3.18 12.29 -12.77
C THR A 44 4.28 11.99 -11.76
N LYS A 45 4.37 10.75 -11.26
CA LYS A 45 5.40 10.36 -10.29
C LYS A 45 6.79 10.34 -10.91
N GLN A 46 6.92 9.74 -12.09
CA GLN A 46 8.19 9.63 -12.82
C GLN A 46 8.73 11.01 -13.19
N ILE A 47 7.85 11.91 -13.65
CA ILE A 47 8.23 13.30 -13.95
C ILE A 47 8.67 14.03 -12.67
N GLU A 48 7.92 13.94 -11.58
CA GLU A 48 8.27 14.57 -10.31
C GLU A 48 9.64 14.11 -9.78
N ASP A 49 9.91 12.81 -9.82
CA ASP A 49 11.16 12.25 -9.33
C ASP A 49 12.35 12.67 -10.19
N THR A 50 12.23 12.58 -11.51
CA THR A 50 13.33 12.96 -12.40
C THR A 50 13.60 14.46 -12.36
N VAL A 51 12.56 15.29 -12.23
CA VAL A 51 12.74 16.73 -11.98
C VAL A 51 13.46 16.97 -10.65
N ALA A 52 13.09 16.25 -9.58
CA ALA A 52 13.76 16.38 -8.28
C ALA A 52 15.23 15.97 -8.38
N TYR A 53 15.55 14.85 -9.01
CA TYR A 53 16.94 14.40 -9.22
C TYR A 53 17.77 15.41 -10.02
N ALA A 54 17.19 15.98 -11.08
CA ALA A 54 17.88 17.00 -11.87
C ALA A 54 18.17 18.29 -11.07
N LEU A 55 17.22 18.67 -10.19
CA LEU A 55 17.38 19.87 -9.35
C LEU A 55 18.34 19.67 -8.16
N ASP A 56 18.64 18.44 -7.76
CA ASP A 56 19.71 18.12 -6.82
C ASP A 56 21.11 18.29 -7.46
N GLY A 57 21.18 18.27 -8.79
CA GLY A 57 22.37 18.56 -9.57
C GLY A 57 22.71 20.05 -9.60
N ARG A 58 23.91 20.37 -10.08
CA ARG A 58 24.33 21.75 -10.31
C ARG A 58 23.99 22.19 -11.72
N LEU A 59 23.34 23.35 -11.83
CA LEU A 59 23.01 23.96 -13.12
C LEU A 59 24.23 24.08 -14.05
N GLU A 60 25.38 24.49 -13.50
CA GLU A 60 26.61 24.66 -14.29
C GLU A 60 27.07 23.34 -14.90
N THR A 61 26.98 22.22 -14.16
CA THR A 61 27.32 20.88 -14.67
C THR A 61 26.39 20.49 -15.82
N PHE A 62 25.07 20.70 -15.63
CA PHE A 62 24.09 20.42 -16.67
C PHE A 62 24.37 21.22 -17.96
N LEU A 63 24.66 22.52 -17.84
CA LEU A 63 24.95 23.38 -18.99
C LEU A 63 26.25 23.00 -19.71
N MET A 64 27.23 22.45 -18.98
CA MET A 64 28.48 21.96 -19.60
C MET A 64 28.23 20.68 -20.39
N ASP A 65 27.50 19.74 -19.83
CA ASP A 65 27.22 18.45 -20.48
C ASP A 65 26.33 18.60 -21.73
N ASP A 66 25.34 19.50 -21.69
CA ASP A 66 24.42 19.74 -22.81
C ASP A 66 25.06 20.55 -23.97
N GLY A 67 26.14 21.27 -23.68
CA GLY A 67 26.88 22.07 -24.67
C GLY A 67 27.92 21.32 -25.49
N ASP A 68 28.41 20.18 -25.00
CA ASP A 68 29.50 19.45 -25.64
C ASP A 68 28.97 18.26 -26.48
N PRO A 69 29.33 18.16 -27.78
CA PRO A 69 28.93 17.01 -28.57
C PRO A 69 29.66 15.74 -28.10
N VAL A 70 28.95 14.61 -28.04
CA VAL A 70 29.52 13.30 -27.68
C VAL A 70 30.50 12.79 -28.71
N ALA A 71 30.35 13.22 -29.94
CA ALA A 71 31.21 12.90 -31.08
C ALA A 71 31.11 14.00 -32.17
N ASP A 72 32.17 14.20 -32.91
CA ASP A 72 32.26 15.26 -33.94
C ASP A 72 31.51 14.90 -35.22
N SER A 73 31.21 13.62 -35.44
CA SER A 73 30.50 13.17 -36.63
C SER A 73 29.73 11.86 -36.46
N VAL A 74 28.81 11.59 -37.38
CA VAL A 74 28.07 10.32 -37.43
C VAL A 74 29.01 9.14 -37.70
N GLU A 75 30.00 9.35 -38.56
CA GLU A 75 31.02 8.34 -38.92
C GLU A 75 31.84 7.93 -37.69
N GLU A 76 32.12 8.84 -36.78
CA GLU A 76 32.82 8.53 -35.53
C GLU A 76 31.97 7.65 -34.63
N ILE A 77 30.67 7.96 -34.48
CA ILE A 77 29.72 7.13 -33.70
C ILE A 77 29.63 5.73 -34.35
N GLU A 78 29.51 5.64 -35.66
CA GLU A 78 29.45 4.36 -36.36
C GLU A 78 30.73 3.54 -36.16
N ALA A 79 31.89 4.19 -36.17
CA ALA A 79 33.19 3.54 -35.93
C ALA A 79 33.30 3.00 -34.49
N VAL A 80 32.74 3.72 -33.48
CA VAL A 80 32.67 3.24 -32.10
C VAL A 80 31.74 2.05 -32.00
N CYS A 81 30.53 2.12 -32.56
CA CYS A 81 29.57 1.01 -32.56
C CYS A 81 30.16 -0.27 -33.20
N ALA A 82 30.92 -0.12 -34.29
CA ALA A 82 31.58 -1.25 -34.97
C ALA A 82 32.65 -1.95 -34.12
N GLN A 83 33.14 -1.31 -33.04
CA GLN A 83 34.11 -1.90 -32.10
C GLN A 83 33.46 -2.70 -30.97
N VAL A 84 32.14 -2.62 -30.78
CA VAL A 84 31.42 -3.38 -29.74
C VAL A 84 31.52 -4.87 -30.05
N ARG A 85 31.99 -5.68 -29.07
CA ARG A 85 32.19 -7.13 -29.21
C ARG A 85 31.32 -7.96 -28.30
N CYS A 86 30.69 -7.34 -27.29
CA CYS A 86 29.74 -8.02 -26.41
C CYS A 86 28.35 -8.07 -27.05
N PRO A 87 27.47 -9.00 -26.63
CA PRO A 87 26.07 -8.95 -26.98
C PRO A 87 25.44 -7.63 -26.56
N VAL A 88 24.52 -7.10 -27.37
CA VAL A 88 23.83 -5.83 -27.14
C VAL A 88 22.32 -6.05 -27.17
N LEU A 89 21.60 -5.44 -26.22
CA LEU A 89 20.15 -5.32 -26.19
C LEU A 89 19.78 -3.84 -26.28
N VAL A 90 19.01 -3.46 -27.29
CA VAL A 90 18.43 -2.13 -27.44
C VAL A 90 16.94 -2.24 -27.06
N VAL A 91 16.51 -1.51 -26.04
CA VAL A 91 15.10 -1.40 -25.62
C VAL A 91 14.66 0.03 -25.88
N GLN A 92 13.62 0.23 -26.67
CA GLN A 92 13.18 1.55 -27.11
C GLN A 92 11.66 1.67 -27.11
N GLY A 93 11.14 2.81 -26.63
CA GLY A 93 9.75 3.18 -26.79
C GLY A 93 9.44 3.69 -28.21
N ASP A 94 8.24 3.45 -28.71
CA ASP A 94 7.80 3.95 -30.02
C ASP A 94 7.20 5.36 -29.96
N ARG A 95 7.04 5.92 -28.74
CA ARG A 95 6.59 7.29 -28.47
C ARG A 95 7.69 8.16 -27.85
N ASP A 96 8.93 7.83 -28.09
CA ASP A 96 10.07 8.61 -27.61
C ASP A 96 10.14 9.97 -28.33
N ASN A 97 9.83 11.04 -27.59
CA ASN A 97 9.89 12.42 -28.09
C ASN A 97 11.29 13.04 -28.00
N CYS A 98 12.25 12.36 -27.35
CA CYS A 98 13.60 12.89 -27.11
C CYS A 98 14.60 12.34 -28.12
N GLN A 99 14.50 11.06 -28.45
CA GLN A 99 15.39 10.40 -29.40
C GLN A 99 14.60 9.87 -30.59
N PRO A 100 14.97 10.26 -31.82
CA PRO A 100 14.36 9.72 -33.04
C PRO A 100 14.44 8.20 -33.06
N PHE A 101 13.35 7.53 -33.41
CA PHE A 101 13.23 6.07 -33.42
C PHE A 101 14.34 5.41 -34.28
N ASP A 102 14.69 6.04 -35.42
CA ASP A 102 15.71 5.54 -36.35
C ASP A 102 17.11 5.44 -35.70
N ARG A 103 17.40 6.20 -34.65
CA ARG A 103 18.68 6.08 -33.92
C ARG A 103 18.83 4.74 -33.23
N GLY A 104 17.79 4.25 -32.58
CA GLY A 104 17.80 2.93 -31.94
C GLY A 104 17.89 1.81 -32.97
N VAL A 105 17.16 1.91 -34.08
CA VAL A 105 17.25 0.99 -35.20
C VAL A 105 18.69 0.95 -35.73
N ARG A 106 19.29 2.13 -35.98
CA ARG A 106 20.66 2.23 -36.50
C ARG A 106 21.70 1.67 -35.52
N THR A 107 21.53 1.96 -34.23
CA THR A 107 22.39 1.39 -33.18
C THR A 107 22.32 -0.13 -33.16
N ALA A 108 21.13 -0.69 -33.29
CA ALA A 108 20.95 -2.14 -33.34
C ALA A 108 21.61 -2.78 -34.59
N GLU A 109 21.47 -2.13 -35.74
CA GLU A 109 22.14 -2.59 -36.99
C GLU A 109 23.67 -2.58 -36.87
N LEU A 110 24.25 -1.49 -36.36
CA LEU A 110 25.70 -1.31 -36.26
C LEU A 110 26.34 -2.24 -35.23
N THR A 111 25.65 -2.57 -34.16
CA THR A 111 26.15 -3.43 -33.08
C THR A 111 25.72 -4.89 -33.19
N GLY A 112 24.80 -5.21 -34.13
CA GLY A 112 24.17 -6.53 -34.19
C GLY A 112 23.26 -6.83 -33.01
N ALA A 113 22.69 -5.80 -32.42
CA ALA A 113 21.87 -5.92 -31.19
C ALA A 113 20.54 -6.62 -31.43
N ARG A 114 20.03 -7.31 -30.36
CA ARG A 114 18.60 -7.59 -30.25
C ARG A 114 17.88 -6.27 -30.00
N HIS A 115 17.01 -5.86 -30.93
CA HIS A 115 16.18 -4.66 -30.78
C HIS A 115 14.78 -5.05 -30.31
N VAL A 116 14.34 -4.46 -29.18
CA VAL A 116 13.01 -4.63 -28.61
C VAL A 116 12.32 -3.28 -28.55
N VAL A 117 11.21 -3.17 -29.27
CA VAL A 117 10.35 -1.98 -29.26
C VAL A 117 9.24 -2.19 -28.26
N LEU A 118 9.01 -1.22 -27.37
CA LEU A 118 7.93 -1.19 -26.40
C LEU A 118 6.81 -0.26 -26.89
N PRO A 119 5.68 -0.82 -27.34
CA PRO A 119 4.57 -0.01 -27.85
C PRO A 119 3.99 0.91 -26.76
N GLY A 120 3.73 2.18 -27.14
CA GLY A 120 3.17 3.19 -26.28
C GLY A 120 4.14 3.81 -25.27
N SER A 121 5.41 3.33 -25.21
CA SER A 121 6.40 3.79 -24.23
C SER A 121 7.21 4.98 -24.75
N GLY A 122 7.61 5.86 -23.83
CA GLY A 122 8.48 7.00 -24.06
C GLY A 122 9.96 6.69 -23.98
N HIS A 123 10.74 7.71 -23.60
CA HIS A 123 12.21 7.65 -23.58
C HIS A 123 12.79 6.80 -22.45
N ILE A 124 12.10 6.73 -21.30
CA ILE A 124 12.60 6.05 -20.08
C ILE A 124 11.67 4.88 -19.70
N PRO A 125 11.59 3.83 -20.52
CA PRO A 125 10.67 2.73 -20.29
C PRO A 125 10.97 1.95 -18.99
N MET A 126 12.22 1.99 -18.48
CA MET A 126 12.59 1.33 -17.23
C MET A 126 11.89 1.96 -16.00
N ALA A 127 11.53 3.23 -16.07
CA ALA A 127 10.82 3.89 -14.98
C ALA A 127 9.30 3.73 -15.10
N ARG A 128 8.75 3.57 -16.31
CA ARG A 128 7.30 3.46 -16.52
C ARG A 128 6.83 2.01 -16.65
N ARG A 129 7.68 1.11 -17.15
CA ARG A 129 7.41 -0.33 -17.29
C ARG A 129 8.54 -1.17 -16.70
N PRO A 130 8.86 -1.01 -15.40
CA PRO A 130 10.06 -1.60 -14.77
C PRO A 130 10.04 -3.12 -14.84
N VAL A 131 8.91 -3.77 -14.65
CA VAL A 131 8.78 -5.23 -14.70
C VAL A 131 9.13 -5.77 -16.07
N LYS A 132 8.65 -5.12 -17.15
CA LYS A 132 8.95 -5.51 -18.53
C LYS A 132 10.43 -5.41 -18.84
N VAL A 133 11.03 -4.28 -18.48
CA VAL A 133 12.46 -4.01 -18.74
C VAL A 133 13.33 -4.96 -17.92
N ASN A 134 13.04 -5.16 -16.63
CA ASN A 134 13.76 -6.09 -15.77
C ASN A 134 13.75 -7.52 -16.34
N LYS A 135 12.60 -7.99 -16.84
CA LYS A 135 12.50 -9.30 -17.49
C LYS A 135 13.35 -9.38 -18.76
N LEU A 136 13.31 -8.36 -19.61
CA LEU A 136 14.14 -8.32 -20.83
C LEU A 136 15.63 -8.37 -20.50
N ILE A 137 16.06 -7.64 -19.47
CA ILE A 137 17.45 -7.63 -19.00
C ILE A 137 17.84 -9.01 -18.44
N SER A 138 17.01 -9.60 -17.58
CA SER A 138 17.28 -10.92 -16.98
C SER A 138 17.36 -12.02 -18.06
N GLU A 139 16.43 -12.02 -19.01
CA GLU A 139 16.44 -12.95 -20.14
C GLU A 139 17.71 -12.78 -21.00
N PHE A 140 18.10 -11.54 -21.26
CA PHE A 140 19.27 -11.23 -22.06
C PHE A 140 20.59 -11.58 -21.35
N ALA A 141 20.69 -11.35 -20.05
CA ALA A 141 21.85 -11.69 -19.24
C ALA A 141 22.03 -13.22 -19.02
N GLY A 142 21.03 -14.02 -19.41
CA GLY A 142 21.07 -15.47 -19.27
C GLY A 142 20.56 -16.00 -17.95
N ASP A 143 20.07 -15.15 -17.05
CA ASP A 143 19.45 -15.56 -15.78
C ASP A 143 18.08 -16.23 -15.98
N GLY A 144 17.50 -16.08 -17.16
CA GLY A 144 16.18 -16.62 -17.53
C GLY A 144 16.14 -18.12 -17.85
N VAL A 145 17.26 -18.83 -17.81
CA VAL A 145 17.30 -20.29 -17.98
C VAL A 145 17.39 -20.98 -16.62
N VAL A 146 16.52 -20.64 -15.71
CA VAL A 146 16.13 -21.63 -14.70
C VAL A 146 15.26 -22.64 -15.45
N ALA A 147 15.82 -23.82 -15.72
CA ALA A 147 15.06 -24.94 -16.28
C ALA A 147 13.75 -25.05 -15.49
N SER A 148 12.64 -24.95 -16.21
CA SER A 148 11.32 -25.16 -15.59
C SER A 148 11.44 -26.44 -14.77
N PRO A 149 11.28 -26.42 -13.47
CA PRO A 149 11.33 -27.64 -12.67
C PRO A 149 10.30 -28.55 -13.30
N SER A 150 10.70 -29.76 -13.63
CA SER A 150 9.78 -30.78 -14.13
C SER A 150 8.67 -30.87 -13.09
N VAL A 151 7.49 -30.32 -13.42
CA VAL A 151 6.34 -30.28 -12.52
C VAL A 151 6.05 -31.73 -12.14
N SER A 152 6.46 -32.09 -10.93
CA SER A 152 6.22 -33.40 -10.38
C SER A 152 4.71 -33.64 -10.39
N ARG A 153 4.27 -34.52 -11.24
CA ARG A 153 2.89 -34.82 -11.61
C ARG A 153 2.04 -35.48 -10.52
N ARG A 154 2.31 -35.26 -9.23
CA ARG A 154 1.51 -35.81 -8.12
C ARG A 154 1.47 -34.91 -6.88
N ARG A 155 0.81 -33.76 -6.95
CA ARG A 155 0.22 -33.18 -5.74
C ARG A 155 -1.28 -33.38 -5.76
N ARG A 156 -1.83 -34.07 -4.75
CA ARG A 156 -3.25 -34.44 -4.62
C ARG A 156 -4.12 -33.32 -4.02
N GLY A 157 -3.59 -32.12 -3.72
CA GLY A 157 -4.29 -31.02 -3.08
C GLY A 157 -4.20 -29.73 -3.90
N LYS A 158 -5.22 -28.88 -3.82
CA LYS A 158 -5.21 -27.52 -4.35
C LYS A 158 -4.29 -26.65 -3.48
N ARG A 159 -3.64 -25.67 -4.07
CA ARG A 159 -2.75 -24.71 -3.38
C ARG A 159 -3.22 -23.28 -3.61
N ALA A 160 -3.29 -22.49 -2.55
CA ALA A 160 -3.51 -21.06 -2.61
C ALA A 160 -2.26 -20.31 -2.13
N LEU A 161 -1.87 -19.26 -2.85
CA LEU A 161 -0.90 -18.28 -2.39
C LEU A 161 -1.66 -17.05 -1.89
N LEU A 162 -1.47 -16.70 -0.62
CA LEU A 162 -2.07 -15.53 -0.02
C LEU A 162 -1.01 -14.47 0.24
N VAL A 163 -1.26 -13.25 -0.23
CA VAL A 163 -0.43 -12.06 -0.02
C VAL A 163 -1.24 -11.07 0.79
N SER A 164 -0.73 -10.67 1.94
CA SER A 164 -1.42 -9.76 2.86
C SER A 164 -0.60 -8.50 3.07
N SER A 165 -1.24 -7.36 3.02
CA SER A 165 -0.59 -6.06 3.22
C SER A 165 0.12 -6.00 4.58
N PRO A 166 1.40 -5.62 4.63
CA PRO A 166 2.17 -5.54 5.87
C PRO A 166 1.93 -4.23 6.64
N ILE A 167 1.16 -3.30 6.08
CA ILE A 167 0.95 -1.96 6.65
C ILE A 167 0.07 -2.03 7.90
N GLY A 168 -0.80 -3.03 8.02
CA GLY A 168 -1.66 -3.21 9.18
C GLY A 168 -1.76 -4.66 9.67
N LEU A 169 -1.50 -4.91 10.98
CA LEU A 169 -1.67 -6.24 11.60
C LEU A 169 -3.11 -6.78 11.50
N GLY A 170 -4.08 -5.89 11.34
CA GLY A 170 -5.49 -6.24 11.20
C GLY A 170 -5.80 -7.01 9.91
N HIS A 171 -5.09 -6.73 8.82
CA HIS A 171 -5.23 -7.46 7.57
C HIS A 171 -4.92 -8.96 7.77
N ALA A 172 -3.79 -9.27 8.38
CA ALA A 172 -3.40 -10.66 8.60
C ALA A 172 -4.42 -11.45 9.43
N TRP A 173 -5.04 -10.86 10.45
CA TRP A 173 -6.04 -11.56 11.26
C TRP A 173 -7.33 -11.84 10.48
N ARG A 174 -7.81 -10.89 9.67
CA ARG A 174 -8.97 -11.12 8.80
C ARG A 174 -8.68 -12.17 7.74
N ASP A 175 -7.48 -12.15 7.17
CA ASP A 175 -7.07 -13.11 6.15
C ASP A 175 -6.89 -14.51 6.72
N VAL A 176 -6.35 -14.65 7.94
CA VAL A 176 -6.32 -15.93 8.66
C VAL A 176 -7.73 -16.46 8.88
N ALA A 177 -8.71 -15.60 9.19
CA ALA A 177 -10.11 -16.02 9.31
C ALA A 177 -10.67 -16.51 7.96
N ILE A 178 -10.40 -15.80 6.86
CA ILE A 178 -10.79 -16.21 5.51
C ILE A 178 -10.12 -17.54 5.12
N ALA A 179 -8.81 -17.68 5.38
CA ALA A 179 -8.07 -18.89 5.09
C ALA A 179 -8.60 -20.12 5.86
N ARG A 180 -9.02 -19.94 7.12
CA ARG A 180 -9.67 -20.99 7.91
C ARG A 180 -10.99 -21.44 7.28
N GLU A 181 -11.83 -20.49 6.87
CA GLU A 181 -13.08 -20.78 6.20
C GLU A 181 -12.86 -21.41 4.81
N LEU A 182 -11.84 -20.98 4.07
CA LEU A 182 -11.50 -21.57 2.80
C LEU A 182 -11.08 -23.05 2.96
N ARG A 183 -10.30 -23.38 4.00
CA ARG A 183 -9.97 -24.78 4.33
C ARG A 183 -11.19 -25.61 4.70
N ARG A 184 -12.20 -25.00 5.34
CA ARG A 184 -13.46 -25.68 5.65
C ARG A 184 -14.27 -25.97 4.39
N GLN A 185 -14.31 -25.03 3.44
CA GLN A 185 -15.10 -25.16 2.20
C GLN A 185 -14.38 -25.97 1.10
N VAL A 186 -13.05 -25.99 1.12
CA VAL A 186 -12.20 -26.73 0.17
C VAL A 186 -11.28 -27.67 0.95
N PRO A 187 -11.76 -28.86 1.36
CA PRO A 187 -10.97 -29.80 2.15
C PRO A 187 -9.67 -30.19 1.45
N GLY A 188 -8.58 -30.11 2.20
CA GLY A 188 -7.24 -30.48 1.69
C GLY A 188 -6.52 -29.38 0.92
N ILE A 189 -7.06 -28.16 0.87
CA ILE A 189 -6.33 -27.01 0.31
C ILE A 189 -5.12 -26.67 1.19
N GLU A 190 -3.98 -26.47 0.56
CA GLU A 190 -2.78 -25.90 1.19
C GLU A 190 -2.77 -24.39 0.96
N VAL A 191 -2.72 -23.60 2.04
CA VAL A 191 -2.60 -22.15 1.98
C VAL A 191 -1.19 -21.78 2.42
N GLU A 192 -0.47 -21.10 1.54
CA GLU A 192 0.89 -20.59 1.81
C GLU A 192 0.86 -19.06 1.71
N TRP A 193 1.72 -18.42 2.50
CA TRP A 193 1.71 -16.96 2.64
C TRP A 193 3.01 -16.36 2.13
N LEU A 194 2.89 -15.39 1.24
CA LEU A 194 3.98 -14.49 0.89
C LEU A 194 3.76 -13.20 1.70
N ALA A 195 4.55 -13.00 2.75
CA ALA A 195 4.30 -11.94 3.74
C ALA A 195 5.60 -11.41 4.34
N GLN A 196 5.54 -10.16 4.80
CA GLN A 196 6.67 -9.44 5.40
C GLN A 196 6.53 -9.33 6.93
N PRO A 197 7.63 -9.11 7.67
CA PRO A 197 7.53 -8.64 9.05
C PRO A 197 6.76 -7.30 9.16
N PRO A 198 5.89 -7.13 10.15
CA PRO A 198 5.69 -7.96 11.34
C PRO A 198 4.67 -9.11 11.15
N LEU A 199 4.01 -9.24 10.00
CA LEU A 199 2.97 -10.24 9.77
C LEU A 199 3.48 -11.67 9.91
N THR A 200 4.72 -11.93 9.48
CA THR A 200 5.33 -13.28 9.57
C THR A 200 5.33 -13.84 10.99
N THR A 201 5.53 -12.99 12.00
CA THR A 201 5.49 -13.40 13.41
C THR A 201 4.06 -13.78 13.83
N LEU A 202 3.07 -13.01 13.42
CA LEU A 202 1.66 -13.27 13.66
C LEU A 202 1.21 -14.56 12.98
N LEU A 203 1.54 -14.73 11.72
CA LEU A 203 1.20 -15.90 10.92
C LEU A 203 1.82 -17.17 11.51
N ALA A 204 3.09 -17.11 11.93
CA ALA A 204 3.75 -18.24 12.60
C ALA A 204 3.05 -18.61 13.92
N ALA A 205 2.65 -17.62 14.73
CA ALA A 205 1.89 -17.85 15.96
C ALA A 205 0.49 -18.42 15.71
N ALA A 206 -0.14 -18.07 14.56
CA ALA A 206 -1.40 -18.64 14.11
C ALA A 206 -1.27 -20.06 13.50
N GLY A 207 -0.04 -20.58 13.35
CA GLY A 207 0.23 -21.87 12.72
C GLY A 207 0.14 -21.87 11.20
N GLU A 208 0.20 -20.68 10.57
CA GLU A 208 0.17 -20.51 9.13
C GLU A 208 1.55 -20.79 8.49
N LYS A 209 1.53 -21.26 7.25
CA LYS A 209 2.75 -21.59 6.50
C LYS A 209 3.24 -20.38 5.71
N VAL A 210 4.28 -19.71 6.19
CA VAL A 210 4.96 -18.63 5.47
C VAL A 210 5.94 -19.23 4.46
N HIS A 211 5.83 -18.78 3.20
CA HIS A 211 6.70 -19.24 2.13
C HIS A 211 8.14 -18.70 2.31
N PRO A 212 9.21 -19.49 2.04
CA PRO A 212 10.60 -19.04 2.20
C PRO A 212 10.97 -17.78 1.39
N ALA A 213 10.38 -17.58 0.21
CA ALA A 213 10.56 -16.38 -0.61
C ALA A 213 10.18 -15.06 0.11
N SER A 214 9.40 -15.14 1.17
CA SER A 214 9.06 -13.98 2.03
C SER A 214 10.28 -13.25 2.60
N LYS A 215 11.44 -13.90 2.67
CA LYS A 215 12.69 -13.31 3.16
C LYS A 215 13.30 -12.31 2.17
N GLU A 216 12.95 -12.43 0.91
CA GLU A 216 13.45 -11.60 -0.19
C GLU A 216 12.62 -10.32 -0.38
N LEU A 217 11.46 -10.21 0.28
CA LEU A 217 10.59 -9.05 0.16
C LEU A 217 11.22 -7.81 0.80
N ALA A 218 11.14 -6.70 0.09
CA ALA A 218 11.50 -5.38 0.60
C ALA A 218 10.46 -4.87 1.61
N ALA A 219 10.93 -4.19 2.68
CA ALA A 219 10.09 -3.87 3.83
C ALA A 219 9.26 -2.59 3.63
N GLU A 220 8.00 -2.72 3.24
CA GLU A 220 7.02 -1.63 3.14
C GLU A 220 6.79 -0.93 4.50
N SER A 221 6.64 -1.71 5.57
CA SER A 221 6.42 -1.14 6.90
C SER A 221 7.59 -0.27 7.40
N ALA A 222 8.84 -0.54 6.94
CA ALA A 222 9.98 0.32 7.23
C ALA A 222 9.94 1.63 6.42
N HIS A 223 9.35 1.61 5.22
CA HIS A 223 9.10 2.81 4.45
C HIS A 223 8.05 3.70 5.14
N VAL A 224 6.93 3.12 5.60
CA VAL A 224 5.91 3.83 6.38
C VAL A 224 6.52 4.57 7.57
N ASP A 225 7.43 3.94 8.32
CA ASP A 225 8.08 4.56 9.47
C ASP A 225 8.98 5.75 9.09
N ARG A 226 9.60 5.72 7.90
CA ARG A 226 10.42 6.84 7.41
C ARG A 226 9.60 8.04 6.94
N GLU A 227 8.41 7.79 6.40
CA GLU A 227 7.49 8.83 5.93
C GLU A 227 6.67 9.45 7.07
N ALA A 228 6.67 8.84 8.26
CA ALA A 228 5.85 9.25 9.38
C ALA A 228 6.42 10.46 10.12
N GLY A 229 5.53 11.39 10.48
CA GLY A 229 5.79 12.52 11.38
C GLY A 229 5.17 12.35 12.77
N GLU A 230 5.10 13.45 13.52
CA GLU A 230 4.40 13.47 14.81
C GLU A 230 2.90 13.30 14.60
N HIS A 231 2.39 12.11 14.85
CA HIS A 231 0.99 11.72 14.63
C HIS A 231 0.48 12.10 13.23
N GLU A 232 1.34 11.90 12.25
CA GLU A 232 1.11 12.29 10.87
C GLU A 232 1.66 11.23 9.93
N LEU A 233 0.87 10.91 8.90
CA LEU A 233 1.29 10.10 7.78
C LEU A 233 0.51 10.55 6.54
N HIS A 234 1.22 11.12 5.58
CA HIS A 234 0.62 11.47 4.30
C HIS A 234 0.44 10.21 3.45
N ALA A 235 -0.61 9.44 3.75
CA ALA A 235 -0.77 8.08 3.25
C ALA A 235 -0.74 7.98 1.72
N PHE A 236 -1.37 8.93 1.00
CA PHE A 236 -1.33 8.95 -0.46
C PHE A 236 0.09 9.14 -1.00
N GLN A 237 0.85 10.10 -0.47
CA GLN A 237 2.24 10.33 -0.92
C GLN A 237 3.17 9.18 -0.51
N MET A 238 2.95 8.60 0.66
CA MET A 238 3.69 7.44 1.13
C MET A 238 3.51 6.25 0.16
N ILE A 239 2.29 5.98 -0.29
CA ILE A 239 2.01 4.93 -1.28
C ILE A 239 2.68 5.25 -2.62
N ARG A 240 2.60 6.48 -3.11
CA ARG A 240 3.26 6.90 -4.35
C ARG A 240 4.78 6.71 -4.33
N ARG A 241 5.41 6.83 -3.14
CA ARG A 241 6.86 6.67 -2.96
C ARG A 241 7.29 5.24 -2.68
N MET A 242 6.40 4.27 -2.80
CA MET A 242 6.71 2.84 -2.67
C MET A 242 6.97 2.15 -4.01
N ASP A 243 6.97 2.84 -5.12
CA ASP A 243 7.07 2.28 -6.47
C ASP A 243 8.25 1.30 -6.65
N GLU A 244 9.46 1.65 -6.19
CA GLU A 244 10.62 0.74 -6.23
C GLU A 244 10.41 -0.50 -5.34
N ILE A 245 9.82 -0.32 -4.16
CA ILE A 245 9.53 -1.42 -3.22
C ILE A 245 8.49 -2.36 -3.83
N LEU A 246 7.42 -1.79 -4.39
CA LEU A 246 6.35 -2.57 -5.04
C LEU A 246 6.89 -3.34 -6.24
N CYS A 247 7.74 -2.73 -7.07
CA CYS A 247 8.39 -3.41 -8.18
C CYS A 247 9.28 -4.57 -7.70
N ALA A 248 10.11 -4.36 -6.68
CA ALA A 248 10.95 -5.40 -6.11
C ALA A 248 10.11 -6.56 -5.55
N ASN A 249 9.03 -6.26 -4.81
CA ASN A 249 8.14 -7.27 -4.24
C ASN A 249 7.38 -8.05 -5.32
N PHE A 250 6.94 -7.37 -6.38
CA PHE A 250 6.35 -8.04 -7.53
C PHE A 250 7.32 -9.01 -8.20
N MET A 251 8.60 -8.65 -8.37
CA MET A 251 9.59 -9.55 -8.95
C MET A 251 9.78 -10.81 -8.11
N VAL A 252 9.80 -10.69 -6.77
CA VAL A 252 9.84 -11.85 -5.86
C VAL A 252 8.59 -12.74 -6.03
N PHE A 253 7.40 -12.11 -6.07
CA PHE A 253 6.15 -12.83 -6.33
C PHE A 253 6.18 -13.54 -7.69
N HIS A 254 6.57 -12.83 -8.75
CA HIS A 254 6.62 -13.38 -10.10
C HIS A 254 7.58 -14.57 -10.21
N ASP A 255 8.77 -14.47 -9.62
CA ASP A 255 9.74 -15.56 -9.62
C ASP A 255 9.22 -16.79 -8.85
N LEU A 256 8.53 -16.56 -7.73
CA LEU A 256 7.89 -17.63 -6.98
C LEU A 256 6.83 -18.36 -7.83
N VAL A 257 5.88 -17.63 -8.45
CA VAL A 257 4.77 -18.25 -9.19
C VAL A 257 5.21 -18.84 -10.53
N LYS A 258 6.37 -18.44 -11.05
CA LYS A 258 7.03 -19.06 -12.19
C LYS A 258 7.68 -20.40 -11.83
N GLN A 259 8.20 -20.54 -10.61
CA GLN A 259 8.85 -21.75 -10.11
C GLN A 259 7.86 -22.74 -9.51
N GLU A 260 6.81 -22.26 -8.86
CA GLU A 260 5.83 -23.07 -8.17
C GLU A 260 4.40 -22.75 -8.64
N ARG A 261 3.61 -23.81 -8.84
CA ARG A 261 2.22 -23.66 -9.27
C ARG A 261 1.32 -23.51 -8.05
N PHE A 262 0.48 -22.49 -8.09
CA PHE A 262 -0.67 -22.28 -7.21
C PHE A 262 -1.96 -22.33 -8.03
N ASP A 263 -3.05 -22.81 -7.44
CA ASP A 263 -4.35 -22.89 -8.12
C ASP A 263 -5.15 -21.60 -8.00
N VAL A 264 -4.78 -20.72 -7.09
CA VAL A 264 -5.31 -19.37 -6.92
C VAL A 264 -4.30 -18.47 -6.21
N TRP A 265 -4.27 -17.21 -6.61
CA TRP A 265 -3.59 -16.13 -5.90
C TRP A 265 -4.63 -15.23 -5.24
N ILE A 266 -4.43 -14.88 -3.98
CA ILE A 266 -5.31 -14.05 -3.18
C ILE A 266 -4.47 -12.92 -2.61
N ALA A 267 -4.75 -11.68 -3.00
CA ALA A 267 -4.02 -10.50 -2.51
C ALA A 267 -4.98 -9.58 -1.75
N ASP A 268 -4.70 -9.38 -0.47
CA ASP A 268 -5.36 -8.38 0.37
C ASP A 268 -4.53 -7.10 0.38
N GLU A 269 -4.95 -6.15 -0.46
CA GLU A 269 -4.23 -4.90 -0.74
C GLU A 269 -2.76 -5.14 -1.15
N GLY A 270 -2.53 -6.21 -1.90
CA GLY A 270 -1.24 -6.48 -2.56
C GLY A 270 -1.11 -5.62 -3.80
N TRP A 271 -0.85 -4.34 -3.60
CA TRP A 271 -0.79 -3.30 -4.63
C TRP A 271 0.20 -3.63 -5.74
N GLU A 272 1.34 -4.23 -5.38
CA GLU A 272 2.37 -4.66 -6.32
C GLU A 272 1.85 -5.68 -7.33
N ILE A 273 1.04 -6.63 -6.88
CA ILE A 273 0.49 -7.67 -7.75
C ILE A 273 -0.55 -7.08 -8.68
N ASP A 274 -1.47 -6.29 -8.14
CA ASP A 274 -2.57 -5.73 -8.91
C ASP A 274 -2.06 -4.76 -9.98
N HIS A 275 -1.19 -3.82 -9.61
CA HIS A 275 -0.65 -2.82 -10.53
C HIS A 275 0.13 -3.48 -11.67
N PHE A 276 1.12 -4.31 -11.36
CA PHE A 276 1.99 -4.87 -12.40
C PHE A 276 1.35 -5.99 -13.23
N LEU A 277 0.33 -6.68 -12.74
CA LEU A 277 -0.47 -7.57 -13.58
C LEU A 277 -1.34 -6.79 -14.57
N HIS A 278 -1.83 -5.60 -14.22
CA HIS A 278 -2.55 -4.76 -15.18
C HIS A 278 -1.62 -4.18 -16.25
N GLU A 279 -0.39 -3.84 -15.90
CA GLU A 279 0.62 -3.42 -16.88
C GLU A 279 1.10 -4.56 -17.79
N GLU A 280 1.21 -5.79 -17.25
CA GLU A 280 1.70 -6.97 -17.95
C GLU A 280 0.73 -8.16 -17.78
N PRO A 281 -0.47 -8.13 -18.41
CA PRO A 281 -1.52 -9.15 -18.19
C PRO A 281 -1.10 -10.58 -18.55
N ASP A 282 -0.15 -10.73 -19.47
CA ASP A 282 0.40 -12.03 -19.89
C ASP A 282 1.16 -12.77 -18.78
N LEU A 283 1.48 -12.09 -17.68
CA LEU A 283 2.12 -12.70 -16.50
C LEU A 283 1.15 -13.46 -15.61
N LYS A 284 -0.14 -13.27 -15.79
CA LYS A 284 -1.15 -14.00 -15.04
C LYS A 284 -1.25 -15.46 -15.51
N THR A 285 -0.91 -16.39 -14.61
CA THR A 285 -0.92 -17.84 -14.90
C THR A 285 -1.90 -18.64 -14.04
N SER A 286 -2.57 -17.97 -13.09
CA SER A 286 -3.56 -18.59 -12.19
C SER A 286 -4.71 -17.62 -11.93
N PRO A 287 -5.89 -18.10 -11.49
CA PRO A 287 -6.96 -17.24 -11.02
C PRO A 287 -6.46 -16.27 -9.95
N TYR A 288 -6.84 -15.00 -10.09
CA TYR A 288 -6.41 -13.92 -9.22
C TYR A 288 -7.60 -13.27 -8.50
N VAL A 289 -7.49 -13.18 -7.18
CA VAL A 289 -8.46 -12.56 -6.29
C VAL A 289 -7.84 -11.33 -5.65
N TRP A 290 -8.47 -10.18 -5.87
CA TRP A 290 -8.15 -8.93 -5.19
C TRP A 290 -9.10 -8.71 -4.02
N MET A 291 -8.58 -8.34 -2.85
CA MET A 291 -9.37 -7.96 -1.68
C MET A 291 -8.95 -6.57 -1.21
N ALA A 292 -9.91 -5.76 -0.78
CA ALA A 292 -9.66 -4.44 -0.19
C ALA A 292 -10.78 -4.05 0.77
N ASP A 293 -10.51 -3.16 1.72
CA ASP A 293 -11.52 -2.62 2.64
C ASP A 293 -11.87 -1.16 2.37
N PHE A 294 -11.18 -0.55 1.43
CA PHE A 294 -11.54 0.74 0.82
C PHE A 294 -11.35 0.69 -0.70
N CYS A 295 -11.91 1.66 -1.40
CA CYS A 295 -11.74 1.84 -2.82
C CYS A 295 -11.54 3.33 -3.12
N GLY A 296 -10.52 3.63 -3.94
CA GLY A 296 -10.17 4.98 -4.35
C GLY A 296 -9.46 5.81 -3.29
N PHE A 297 -8.59 6.67 -3.77
CA PHE A 297 -7.92 7.67 -2.96
C PHE A 297 -8.79 8.91 -2.83
N VAL A 298 -8.68 9.59 -1.69
CA VAL A 298 -9.42 10.84 -1.42
C VAL A 298 -8.40 11.91 -1.04
N PRO A 299 -8.36 13.07 -1.73
CA PRO A 299 -7.38 14.09 -1.44
C PRO A 299 -7.59 14.69 -0.05
N MET A 300 -6.48 14.92 0.67
CA MET A 300 -6.51 15.62 1.94
C MET A 300 -6.57 17.14 1.70
N PRO A 301 -7.39 17.88 2.47
CA PRO A 301 -7.53 19.33 2.28
C PRO A 301 -6.20 20.10 2.40
N SER A 302 -5.24 19.59 3.17
CA SER A 302 -3.90 20.16 3.34
C SER A 302 -3.07 20.17 2.05
N GLY A 303 -3.33 19.25 1.10
CA GLY A 303 -2.59 19.12 -0.14
C GLY A 303 -3.07 20.06 -1.27
N GLY A 304 -4.24 20.69 -1.09
CA GLY A 304 -4.82 21.67 -2.05
C GLY A 304 -5.02 21.11 -3.45
N ALA A 305 -5.11 22.00 -4.43
CA ALA A 305 -5.42 21.67 -5.83
C ALA A 305 -4.39 20.72 -6.48
N ARG A 306 -3.13 20.76 -6.05
CA ARG A 306 -2.11 19.84 -6.56
C ARG A 306 -2.42 18.40 -6.16
N GLU A 307 -2.77 18.17 -4.91
CA GLU A 307 -3.11 16.82 -4.45
C GLU A 307 -4.43 16.33 -5.07
N GLU A 308 -5.41 17.23 -5.23
CA GLU A 308 -6.66 16.89 -5.93
C GLU A 308 -6.38 16.38 -7.35
N ALA A 309 -5.48 17.04 -8.08
CA ALA A 309 -5.10 16.63 -9.43
C ALA A 309 -4.36 15.28 -9.42
N LEU A 310 -3.39 15.08 -8.52
CA LEU A 310 -2.62 13.85 -8.41
C LEU A 310 -3.48 12.65 -7.99
N VAL A 311 -4.39 12.86 -7.03
CA VAL A 311 -5.32 11.82 -6.58
C VAL A 311 -6.29 11.45 -7.70
N SER A 312 -6.80 12.44 -8.43
CA SER A 312 -7.68 12.21 -9.58
C SER A 312 -6.97 11.40 -10.68
N ASP A 313 -5.73 11.72 -10.99
CA ASP A 313 -4.91 11.01 -11.97
C ASP A 313 -4.65 9.54 -11.56
N TYR A 314 -4.30 9.30 -10.29
CA TYR A 314 -4.08 7.97 -9.73
C TYR A 314 -5.35 7.10 -9.72
N ASN A 315 -6.49 7.73 -9.40
CA ASN A 315 -7.77 7.05 -9.46
C ASN A 315 -8.19 6.75 -10.92
N ALA A 316 -7.89 7.64 -11.86
CA ALA A 316 -8.15 7.41 -13.27
C ALA A 316 -7.34 6.21 -13.80
N GLU A 317 -6.04 6.14 -13.48
CA GLU A 317 -5.19 4.98 -13.84
C GLU A 317 -5.74 3.67 -13.28
N MET A 318 -6.15 3.65 -12.01
CA MET A 318 -6.78 2.46 -11.40
C MET A 318 -8.05 2.03 -12.15
N ILE A 319 -8.91 2.98 -12.51
CA ILE A 319 -10.15 2.71 -13.25
C ILE A 319 -9.81 2.16 -14.64
N GLU A 320 -8.90 2.80 -15.37
CA GLU A 320 -8.45 2.37 -16.69
C GLU A 320 -7.85 0.96 -16.67
N HIS A 321 -7.04 0.64 -15.65
CA HIS A 321 -6.49 -0.70 -15.44
C HIS A 321 -7.59 -1.75 -15.31
N VAL A 322 -8.55 -1.53 -14.43
CA VAL A 322 -9.62 -2.52 -14.16
C VAL A 322 -10.57 -2.64 -15.35
N GLU A 323 -10.96 -1.54 -15.97
CA GLU A 323 -11.91 -1.54 -17.10
C GLU A 323 -11.24 -1.96 -18.41
N GLY A 324 -9.95 -1.65 -18.59
CA GLY A 324 -9.16 -2.03 -19.76
C GLY A 324 -8.83 -3.54 -19.80
N HIS A 325 -8.82 -4.21 -18.65
CA HIS A 325 -8.50 -5.63 -18.55
C HIS A 325 -9.59 -6.41 -17.78
N PRO A 326 -10.84 -6.45 -18.30
CA PRO A 326 -11.93 -7.16 -17.64
C PRO A 326 -11.60 -8.66 -17.56
N GLY A 327 -11.51 -9.19 -16.34
CA GLY A 327 -11.15 -10.60 -16.11
C GLY A 327 -9.68 -10.82 -15.74
N LEU A 328 -8.86 -9.78 -15.63
CA LEU A 328 -7.57 -9.89 -14.99
C LEU A 328 -7.75 -10.25 -13.51
N ARG A 329 -8.60 -9.53 -12.80
CA ARG A 329 -9.13 -9.96 -11.51
C ARG A 329 -10.27 -10.96 -11.78
N ASP A 330 -10.09 -12.25 -11.48
CA ASP A 330 -11.20 -13.22 -11.54
C ASP A 330 -12.27 -12.92 -10.51
N LEU A 331 -11.87 -12.22 -9.43
CA LEU A 331 -12.75 -11.83 -8.35
C LEU A 331 -12.18 -10.62 -7.63
N SER A 332 -13.00 -9.59 -7.42
CA SER A 332 -12.71 -8.50 -6.47
C SER A 332 -13.66 -8.60 -5.30
N ILE A 333 -13.14 -8.55 -4.06
CA ILE A 333 -13.93 -8.61 -2.82
C ILE A 333 -13.72 -7.33 -2.04
N PHE A 334 -14.81 -6.64 -1.73
CA PHE A 334 -14.82 -5.55 -0.76
C PHE A 334 -15.11 -6.10 0.63
N ILE A 335 -14.21 -5.85 1.58
CA ILE A 335 -14.36 -6.27 2.98
C ILE A 335 -15.25 -5.27 3.74
N GLY A 336 -16.53 -5.42 3.59
CA GLY A 336 -17.56 -4.53 4.11
C GLY A 336 -18.86 -4.67 3.35
N ASP A 337 -19.80 -3.77 3.64
CA ASP A 337 -21.07 -3.66 2.95
C ASP A 337 -21.03 -2.52 1.89
N PRO A 338 -21.94 -2.49 0.91
CA PRO A 338 -22.03 -1.37 -0.05
C PRO A 338 -22.12 0.01 0.62
N ALA A 339 -22.82 0.08 1.75
CA ALA A 339 -22.97 1.34 2.50
C ALA A 339 -21.69 1.80 3.23
N ASP A 340 -20.67 0.93 3.35
CA ASP A 340 -19.37 1.27 3.93
C ASP A 340 -18.48 2.06 2.95
N VAL A 341 -18.78 1.97 1.66
CA VAL A 341 -18.07 2.74 0.62
C VAL A 341 -18.43 4.22 0.73
N VAL A 342 -17.43 5.09 0.69
CA VAL A 342 -17.66 6.55 0.79
C VAL A 342 -18.51 7.07 -0.38
N PRO A 343 -19.47 7.99 -0.12
CA PRO A 343 -20.30 8.57 -1.16
C PRO A 343 -19.59 9.80 -1.77
N ARG A 344 -18.49 9.57 -2.46
CA ARG A 344 -17.67 10.56 -3.14
C ARG A 344 -17.38 10.12 -4.56
N ASP A 345 -16.95 11.03 -5.42
CA ASP A 345 -16.41 10.72 -6.73
C ASP A 345 -14.90 10.46 -6.63
N PHE A 346 -14.34 9.70 -7.56
CA PHE A 346 -12.90 9.46 -7.66
C PHE A 346 -12.10 10.74 -8.01
N GLY A 347 -12.76 11.71 -8.61
CA GLY A 347 -12.19 12.98 -9.02
C GLY A 347 -13.09 13.69 -10.02
N PRO A 348 -12.74 14.92 -10.45
CA PRO A 348 -13.50 15.66 -11.45
C PRO A 348 -13.65 14.86 -12.75
N GLY A 349 -14.89 14.61 -13.16
CA GLY A 349 -15.19 13.85 -14.38
C GLY A 349 -15.05 12.34 -14.28
N LEU A 350 -14.65 11.80 -13.13
CA LEU A 350 -14.59 10.38 -12.83
C LEU A 350 -15.89 9.88 -12.17
N PRO A 351 -16.17 8.57 -12.20
CA PRO A 351 -17.39 8.01 -11.61
C PRO A 351 -17.43 8.15 -10.08
N SER A 352 -18.62 7.88 -9.53
CA SER A 352 -18.81 7.73 -8.08
C SER A 352 -18.07 6.49 -7.56
N ILE A 353 -17.28 6.66 -6.48
CA ILE A 353 -16.55 5.55 -5.84
C ILE A 353 -17.53 4.43 -5.47
N ARG A 354 -18.69 4.78 -4.91
CA ARG A 354 -19.68 3.78 -4.48
C ARG A 354 -20.29 3.00 -5.64
N GLU A 355 -20.73 3.69 -6.68
CA GLU A 355 -21.37 3.06 -7.85
C GLU A 355 -20.38 2.17 -8.60
N TRP A 356 -19.14 2.66 -8.76
CA TRP A 356 -18.09 1.89 -9.41
C TRP A 356 -17.69 0.66 -8.58
N THR A 357 -17.56 0.80 -7.26
CA THR A 357 -17.27 -0.34 -6.37
C THR A 357 -18.40 -1.37 -6.41
N ASP A 358 -19.66 -0.93 -6.41
CA ASP A 358 -20.81 -1.84 -6.50
C ASP A 358 -20.82 -2.63 -7.83
N ALA A 359 -20.36 -2.01 -8.92
CA ALA A 359 -20.28 -2.67 -10.22
C ALA A 359 -19.13 -3.69 -10.33
N HIS A 360 -18.01 -3.47 -9.62
CA HIS A 360 -16.77 -4.23 -9.82
C HIS A 360 -16.43 -5.19 -8.67
N TYR A 361 -17.08 -5.10 -7.51
CA TYR A 361 -16.74 -5.89 -6.32
C TYR A 361 -17.93 -6.71 -5.81
N LYS A 362 -17.62 -7.84 -5.19
CA LYS A 362 -18.53 -8.57 -4.31
C LYS A 362 -18.29 -8.16 -2.86
N PHE A 363 -19.35 -7.92 -2.12
CA PHE A 363 -19.29 -7.49 -0.73
C PHE A 363 -19.37 -8.71 0.21
N SER A 364 -18.33 -8.91 1.02
CA SER A 364 -18.31 -9.99 1.99
C SER A 364 -19.02 -9.65 3.30
N GLY A 365 -19.37 -8.37 3.54
CA GLY A 365 -19.56 -7.83 4.86
C GLY A 365 -18.22 -7.73 5.61
N TYR A 366 -18.23 -7.16 6.80
CA TYR A 366 -16.99 -7.02 7.56
C TYR A 366 -16.48 -8.37 8.08
N VAL A 367 -15.18 -8.62 7.95
CA VAL A 367 -14.55 -9.85 8.43
C VAL A 367 -13.99 -9.64 9.83
N LEU A 368 -14.64 -10.25 10.82
CA LEU A 368 -14.12 -10.35 12.18
C LEU A 368 -13.31 -11.63 12.34
N PRO A 369 -12.14 -11.59 13.00
CA PRO A 369 -11.33 -12.80 13.25
C PRO A 369 -11.88 -13.66 14.40
N PHE A 370 -12.98 -13.26 15.02
CA PHE A 370 -13.63 -13.90 16.17
C PHE A 370 -15.16 -13.76 16.12
N ASP A 371 -15.85 -14.58 16.89
CA ASP A 371 -17.30 -14.43 17.14
C ASP A 371 -17.53 -13.56 18.37
N PRO A 372 -18.11 -12.34 18.25
CA PRO A 372 -18.39 -11.47 19.39
C PRO A 372 -19.31 -12.09 20.45
N SER A 373 -20.11 -13.10 20.06
CA SER A 373 -21.01 -13.77 21.00
C SER A 373 -20.27 -14.55 22.10
N THR A 374 -19.06 -15.01 21.78
CA THR A 374 -18.19 -15.76 22.69
C THR A 374 -17.45 -14.88 23.69
N LEU A 375 -17.41 -13.56 23.46
CA LEU A 375 -16.67 -12.57 24.26
C LEU A 375 -17.58 -11.71 25.16
N ARG A 376 -18.82 -12.14 25.41
CA ARG A 376 -19.82 -11.34 26.17
C ARG A 376 -19.55 -11.27 27.67
N ASP A 377 -18.98 -12.33 28.25
CA ASP A 377 -18.66 -12.36 29.68
C ASP A 377 -17.36 -11.62 29.97
N ARG A 378 -17.48 -10.32 30.21
CA ARG A 378 -16.35 -9.43 30.47
C ARG A 378 -15.58 -9.78 31.73
N LEU A 379 -16.29 -10.20 32.79
CA LEU A 379 -15.66 -10.52 34.08
C LEU A 379 -14.83 -11.81 33.93
N ALA A 380 -15.40 -12.83 33.32
CA ALA A 380 -14.68 -14.06 33.06
C ALA A 380 -13.44 -13.81 32.19
N LEU A 381 -13.56 -13.00 31.11
CA LEU A 381 -12.43 -12.61 30.25
C LEU A 381 -11.35 -11.85 31.04
N ARG A 382 -11.69 -10.93 31.92
CA ARG A 382 -10.73 -10.20 32.75
C ARG A 382 -9.92 -11.14 33.62
N VAL A 383 -10.62 -12.04 34.35
CA VAL A 383 -9.96 -13.04 35.21
C VAL A 383 -9.03 -13.93 34.39
N GLU A 384 -9.50 -14.43 33.24
CA GLU A 384 -8.71 -15.29 32.35
C GLU A 384 -7.46 -14.57 31.82
N LEU A 385 -7.58 -13.30 31.45
CA LEU A 385 -6.49 -12.49 30.90
C LEU A 385 -5.60 -11.85 31.99
N GLY A 386 -5.91 -12.08 33.27
CA GLY A 386 -5.12 -11.57 34.40
C GLY A 386 -5.30 -10.08 34.68
N TYR A 387 -6.48 -9.51 34.32
CA TYR A 387 -6.87 -8.15 34.68
C TYR A 387 -7.70 -8.18 35.97
N HIS A 388 -7.61 -7.09 36.74
CA HIS A 388 -8.43 -6.97 37.95
C HIS A 388 -9.92 -6.83 37.58
N PRO A 389 -10.82 -7.67 38.09
CA PRO A 389 -12.23 -7.68 37.70
C PRO A 389 -12.96 -6.36 37.95
N ASP A 390 -12.63 -5.68 39.06
CA ASP A 390 -13.30 -4.46 39.51
C ASP A 390 -12.60 -3.16 39.08
N ALA A 391 -11.41 -3.24 38.47
CA ALA A 391 -10.70 -2.04 37.99
C ALA A 391 -11.38 -1.43 36.76
N THR A 392 -11.28 -0.12 36.62
CA THR A 392 -11.65 0.58 35.38
C THR A 392 -10.55 0.37 34.36
N LEU A 393 -10.71 -0.63 33.48
CA LEU A 393 -9.71 -1.02 32.50
C LEU A 393 -9.79 -0.15 31.24
N ILE A 394 -8.74 0.64 31.00
CA ILE A 394 -8.57 1.44 29.77
C ILE A 394 -7.50 0.79 28.90
N VAL A 395 -7.75 0.67 27.61
CA VAL A 395 -6.80 0.12 26.66
C VAL A 395 -6.41 1.20 25.64
N ALA A 396 -5.10 1.48 25.54
CA ALA A 396 -4.54 2.31 24.47
C ALA A 396 -3.88 1.40 23.45
N SER A 397 -4.21 1.56 22.16
CA SER A 397 -3.59 0.80 21.09
C SER A 397 -3.32 1.67 19.87
N VAL A 398 -2.13 1.52 19.33
CA VAL A 398 -1.70 2.13 18.06
C VAL A 398 -1.30 1.02 17.09
N GLY A 399 -1.36 1.24 15.82
CA GLY A 399 -1.10 0.20 14.81
C GLY A 399 0.25 -0.51 14.92
N GLY A 400 0.65 -1.19 13.86
CA GLY A 400 1.90 -1.96 13.81
C GLY A 400 3.16 -1.14 13.54
N SER A 401 3.05 0.14 13.17
CA SER A 401 4.14 1.08 12.89
C SER A 401 4.54 1.91 14.10
N ALA A 402 5.70 2.58 14.04
CA ALA A 402 6.17 3.48 15.11
C ALA A 402 5.41 4.81 15.17
N VAL A 403 4.56 5.12 14.22
CA VAL A 403 3.81 6.41 14.10
C VAL A 403 2.97 6.73 15.34
N GLY A 404 2.54 5.71 16.08
CA GLY A 404 1.70 5.85 17.26
C GLY A 404 2.38 6.37 18.54
N PHE A 405 3.71 6.54 18.55
CA PHE A 405 4.47 6.87 19.77
C PHE A 405 3.99 8.16 20.45
N HIS A 406 3.81 9.22 19.68
CA HIS A 406 3.37 10.52 20.21
C HIS A 406 1.96 10.46 20.78
N LEU A 407 1.06 9.69 20.16
CA LEU A 407 -0.29 9.46 20.70
C LEU A 407 -0.23 8.73 22.04
N LEU A 408 0.57 7.66 22.15
CA LEU A 408 0.72 6.92 23.40
C LEU A 408 1.26 7.81 24.53
N ARG A 409 2.24 8.67 24.26
CA ARG A 409 2.72 9.65 25.25
C ARG A 409 1.61 10.61 25.70
N ARG A 410 0.80 11.10 24.77
CA ARG A 410 -0.32 11.99 25.06
C ARG A 410 -1.39 11.30 25.90
N ILE A 411 -1.71 10.03 25.56
CA ILE A 411 -2.64 9.20 26.33
C ILE A 411 -2.11 8.97 27.75
N ALA A 412 -0.83 8.66 27.91
CA ALA A 412 -0.23 8.48 29.24
C ALA A 412 -0.34 9.74 30.11
N SER A 413 -0.11 10.92 29.52
CA SER A 413 -0.27 12.21 30.23
C SER A 413 -1.75 12.48 30.60
N ALA A 414 -2.67 12.19 29.69
CA ALA A 414 -4.11 12.30 29.95
C ALA A 414 -4.58 11.32 31.04
N PHE A 415 -4.06 10.10 31.01
CA PHE A 415 -4.39 9.08 32.00
C PHE A 415 -3.93 9.45 33.41
N ALA A 416 -2.76 10.08 33.55
CA ALA A 416 -2.30 10.56 34.85
C ALA A 416 -3.29 11.56 35.50
N LEU A 417 -3.90 12.44 34.68
CA LEU A 417 -4.95 13.35 35.12
C LEU A 417 -6.25 12.61 35.47
N LEU A 418 -6.67 11.69 34.64
CA LEU A 418 -7.87 10.88 34.87
C LEU A 418 -7.76 10.03 36.14
N LYS A 419 -6.58 9.44 36.38
CA LYS A 419 -6.34 8.57 37.55
C LYS A 419 -6.48 9.31 38.88
N ALA A 420 -6.20 10.63 38.90
CA ALA A 420 -6.46 11.44 40.10
C ALA A 420 -7.94 11.51 40.49
N GLU A 421 -8.85 11.43 39.50
CA GLU A 421 -10.30 11.43 39.69
C GLU A 421 -10.89 10.00 39.74
N THR A 422 -10.18 9.01 39.19
CA THR A 422 -10.60 7.60 39.13
C THR A 422 -9.42 6.71 39.60
N PRO A 423 -9.22 6.59 40.92
CA PRO A 423 -8.03 5.92 41.48
C PRO A 423 -7.91 4.42 41.14
N ASP A 424 -9.03 3.75 40.85
CA ASP A 424 -9.09 2.35 40.41
C ASP A 424 -8.82 2.14 38.92
N ALA A 425 -8.61 3.23 38.15
CA ALA A 425 -8.32 3.12 36.72
C ALA A 425 -6.95 2.49 36.48
N GLU A 426 -6.91 1.55 35.52
CA GLU A 426 -5.70 0.91 34.99
C GLU A 426 -5.62 1.15 33.50
N LEU A 427 -4.42 1.48 33.01
CA LEU A 427 -4.15 1.67 31.58
C LEU A 427 -3.24 0.57 31.05
N LEU A 428 -3.76 -0.23 30.13
CA LEU A 428 -2.94 -1.08 29.30
C LEU A 428 -2.56 -0.33 28.03
N MET A 429 -1.26 -0.15 27.79
CA MET A 429 -0.72 0.44 26.56
C MET A 429 -0.16 -0.65 25.67
N VAL A 430 -0.75 -0.85 24.51
CA VAL A 430 -0.27 -1.78 23.46
C VAL A 430 0.51 -0.99 22.43
N CYS A 431 1.84 -1.03 22.56
CA CYS A 431 2.75 -0.17 21.82
C CYS A 431 2.96 -0.60 20.35
N GLY A 432 2.60 -1.86 20.02
CA GLY A 432 2.97 -2.44 18.73
C GLY A 432 4.43 -2.94 18.71
N PRO A 433 4.84 -3.63 17.63
CA PRO A 433 6.14 -4.29 17.57
C PRO A 433 7.34 -3.35 17.42
N ARG A 434 7.11 -2.07 17.13
CA ARG A 434 8.16 -1.09 16.78
C ARG A 434 8.40 0.01 17.82
N ILE A 435 7.58 0.08 18.85
CA ILE A 435 7.73 1.03 19.96
C ILE A 435 8.16 0.26 21.21
N ASP A 436 9.30 0.63 21.79
CA ASP A 436 9.80 0.03 23.01
C ASP A 436 8.89 0.38 24.21
N PRO A 437 8.21 -0.61 24.81
CA PRO A 437 7.32 -0.36 25.95
C PRO A 437 8.05 0.11 27.20
N SER A 438 9.37 -0.07 27.31
CA SER A 438 10.16 0.42 28.46
C SER A 438 10.12 1.93 28.61
N GLN A 439 9.82 2.67 27.52
CA GLN A 439 9.65 4.13 27.53
C GLN A 439 8.48 4.61 28.38
N PHE A 440 7.56 3.71 28.70
CA PHE A 440 6.40 3.98 29.57
C PHE A 440 6.51 3.28 30.94
N ALA A 441 7.68 2.72 31.25
CA ALA A 441 7.89 2.03 32.54
C ALA A 441 7.84 3.02 33.72
N GLY A 442 7.32 2.53 34.84
CA GLY A 442 7.25 3.31 36.09
C GLY A 442 6.13 4.34 36.16
N LEU A 443 5.28 4.46 35.14
CA LEU A 443 4.11 5.34 35.21
C LEU A 443 3.02 4.69 36.09
N PRO A 444 2.45 5.41 37.09
CA PRO A 444 1.49 4.86 38.02
C PRO A 444 0.22 4.35 37.33
N GLY A 445 -0.12 3.07 37.53
CA GLY A 445 -1.30 2.44 36.95
C GLY A 445 -1.23 2.15 35.46
N VAL A 446 -0.04 2.29 34.85
CA VAL A 446 0.21 1.98 33.44
C VAL A 446 0.97 0.67 33.33
N ARG A 447 0.45 -0.22 32.50
CA ARG A 447 1.12 -1.43 32.01
C ARG A 447 1.36 -1.30 30.52
N ALA A 448 2.62 -1.19 30.11
CA ALA A 448 2.98 -1.10 28.68
C ALA A 448 3.47 -2.47 28.16
N MET A 449 3.00 -2.85 26.97
CA MET A 449 3.36 -4.09 26.29
C MET A 449 3.62 -3.80 24.80
N GLY A 450 4.63 -4.44 24.22
CA GLY A 450 4.91 -4.30 22.79
C GLY A 450 3.85 -4.98 21.92
N TYR A 451 3.47 -6.19 22.29
CA TYR A 451 2.47 -7.00 21.58
C TYR A 451 1.56 -7.73 22.56
N VAL A 452 0.29 -7.79 22.24
CA VAL A 452 -0.71 -8.58 22.98
C VAL A 452 -1.32 -9.58 22.00
N HIS A 453 -1.10 -10.86 22.26
CA HIS A 453 -1.76 -11.92 21.51
C HIS A 453 -3.27 -11.87 21.81
N ASP A 454 -4.11 -12.07 20.80
CA ASP A 454 -5.57 -11.94 20.95
C ASP A 454 -6.02 -10.59 21.55
N LEU A 455 -5.48 -9.48 21.03
CA LEU A 455 -5.85 -8.13 21.45
C LEU A 455 -7.36 -7.91 21.43
N SER A 456 -8.08 -8.55 20.51
CA SER A 456 -9.54 -8.51 20.40
C SER A 456 -10.26 -8.94 21.69
N ARG A 457 -9.72 -9.92 22.43
CA ARG A 457 -10.28 -10.36 23.73
C ARG A 457 -10.06 -9.31 24.83
N THR A 458 -8.88 -8.68 24.82
CA THR A 458 -8.58 -7.56 25.72
C THR A 458 -9.49 -6.36 25.44
N LEU A 459 -9.68 -6.01 24.16
CA LEU A 459 -10.61 -4.96 23.75
C LEU A 459 -12.06 -5.30 24.12
N ALA A 460 -12.48 -6.57 24.03
CA ALA A 460 -13.82 -7.00 24.41
C ALA A 460 -14.13 -6.76 25.89
N CYS A 461 -13.14 -6.83 26.78
CA CYS A 461 -13.33 -6.67 28.22
C CYS A 461 -12.96 -5.30 28.79
N CYS A 462 -12.46 -4.34 27.98
CA CYS A 462 -12.15 -2.99 28.44
C CYS A 462 -13.41 -2.17 28.77
N ASP A 463 -13.25 -1.11 29.57
CA ASP A 463 -14.28 -0.11 29.81
C ASP A 463 -14.20 1.03 28.81
N LEU A 464 -12.99 1.35 28.35
CA LEU A 464 -12.73 2.35 27.35
C LEU A 464 -11.50 1.95 26.53
N ALA A 465 -11.53 2.21 25.24
CA ALA A 465 -10.33 2.18 24.41
C ALA A 465 -9.98 3.58 23.88
N VAL A 466 -8.69 3.88 23.77
CA VAL A 466 -8.19 5.09 23.10
C VAL A 466 -7.22 4.62 22.01
N VAL A 467 -7.59 4.85 20.74
CA VAL A 467 -6.91 4.21 19.59
C VAL A 467 -6.60 5.20 18.49
N GLN A 468 -5.66 4.84 17.61
CA GLN A 468 -5.24 5.69 16.49
C GLN A 468 -6.29 5.82 15.38
N GLY A 469 -7.20 4.87 15.25
CA GLY A 469 -8.25 4.93 14.23
C GLY A 469 -8.04 4.00 13.03
N GLY A 470 -7.21 2.96 13.16
CA GLY A 470 -7.16 1.87 12.18
C GLY A 470 -8.48 1.10 12.14
N LEU A 471 -8.88 0.65 10.93
CA LEU A 471 -10.18 0.04 10.71
C LEU A 471 -10.41 -1.20 11.59
N SER A 472 -9.47 -2.12 11.63
CA SER A 472 -9.64 -3.41 12.33
C SER A 472 -9.94 -3.22 13.82
N THR A 473 -9.11 -2.45 14.52
CA THR A 473 -9.28 -2.20 15.96
C THR A 473 -10.60 -1.48 16.26
N THR A 474 -10.97 -0.50 15.45
CA THR A 474 -12.21 0.26 15.66
C THR A 474 -13.46 -0.59 15.40
N MET A 475 -13.44 -1.44 14.38
CA MET A 475 -14.55 -2.36 14.10
C MET A 475 -14.67 -3.49 15.13
N GLU A 476 -13.56 -3.97 15.69
CA GLU A 476 -13.58 -4.91 16.82
C GLU A 476 -14.23 -4.29 18.08
N LEU A 477 -13.95 -3.00 18.34
CA LEU A 477 -14.58 -2.25 19.43
C LEU A 477 -16.09 -2.04 19.18
N VAL A 478 -16.48 -1.73 17.95
CA VAL A 478 -17.90 -1.65 17.55
C VAL A 478 -18.60 -3.00 17.74
N ALA A 479 -18.01 -4.10 17.25
CA ALA A 479 -18.57 -5.44 17.35
C ALA A 479 -18.75 -5.90 18.81
N ASN A 480 -17.80 -5.57 19.69
CA ASN A 480 -17.83 -5.87 21.12
C ASN A 480 -18.61 -4.82 21.93
N ARG A 481 -19.17 -3.80 21.29
CA ARG A 481 -19.92 -2.70 21.91
C ARG A 481 -19.14 -2.01 23.03
N ARG A 482 -17.85 -1.70 22.77
CA ARG A 482 -16.99 -1.00 23.73
C ARG A 482 -16.93 0.49 23.42
N PRO A 483 -17.02 1.36 24.45
CA PRO A 483 -16.75 2.77 24.26
C PRO A 483 -15.32 2.98 23.76
N PHE A 484 -15.13 3.90 22.82
CA PHE A 484 -13.77 4.28 22.40
C PHE A 484 -13.68 5.73 21.96
N ILE A 485 -12.46 6.23 22.00
CA ILE A 485 -12.00 7.48 21.39
C ILE A 485 -11.01 7.08 20.31
N TYR A 486 -11.12 7.65 19.12
CA TYR A 486 -10.13 7.43 18.09
C TYR A 486 -9.60 8.75 17.55
N LEU A 487 -8.28 8.78 17.31
CA LEU A 487 -7.54 9.93 16.84
C LEU A 487 -6.85 9.55 15.54
N PRO A 488 -7.45 9.82 14.37
CA PRO A 488 -6.83 9.55 13.07
C PRO A 488 -5.51 10.29 12.93
N LEU A 489 -4.58 9.70 12.19
CA LEU A 489 -3.36 10.40 11.77
C LEU A 489 -3.72 11.58 10.87
N ARG A 490 -3.01 12.68 11.05
CA ARG A 490 -3.06 13.79 10.09
C ARG A 490 -2.65 13.27 8.71
N ASN A 491 -3.30 13.78 7.68
CA ASN A 491 -3.01 13.47 6.27
C ASN A 491 -3.18 11.99 5.86
N HIS A 492 -3.87 11.19 6.67
CA HIS A 492 -4.18 9.80 6.35
C HIS A 492 -5.60 9.69 5.78
N PHE A 493 -5.72 9.68 4.45
CA PHE A 493 -7.01 9.71 3.75
C PHE A 493 -7.93 8.53 4.16
N GLU A 494 -7.40 7.31 4.29
CA GLU A 494 -8.19 6.14 4.68
C GLU A 494 -8.85 6.34 6.05
N GLN A 495 -8.08 6.74 7.09
CA GLN A 495 -8.61 6.94 8.44
C GLN A 495 -9.59 8.11 8.52
N ASN A 496 -9.30 9.21 7.82
CA ASN A 496 -10.10 10.43 7.87
C ASN A 496 -11.38 10.36 7.03
N PHE A 497 -11.41 9.57 5.96
CA PHE A 497 -12.58 9.48 5.08
C PHE A 497 -13.24 8.09 5.13
N HIS A 498 -12.54 7.02 4.79
CA HIS A 498 -13.12 5.69 4.66
C HIS A 498 -13.51 5.11 6.04
N VAL A 499 -12.57 5.06 6.97
CA VAL A 499 -12.83 4.56 8.32
C VAL A 499 -13.83 5.46 9.07
N ALA A 500 -13.65 6.78 9.01
CA ALA A 500 -14.58 7.72 9.66
C ALA A 500 -16.00 7.62 9.10
N HIS A 501 -16.16 7.42 7.77
CA HIS A 501 -17.47 7.19 7.15
C HIS A 501 -18.11 5.90 7.68
N ARG A 502 -17.36 4.80 7.69
CA ARG A 502 -17.82 3.50 8.17
C ARG A 502 -18.22 3.55 9.65
N LEU A 503 -17.37 4.12 10.50
CA LEU A 503 -17.67 4.26 11.94
C LEU A 503 -18.92 5.10 12.22
N ARG A 504 -19.12 6.17 11.45
CA ARG A 504 -20.36 6.99 11.55
C ARG A 504 -21.59 6.16 11.22
N ARG A 505 -21.52 5.32 10.19
CA ARG A 505 -22.63 4.40 9.83
C ARG A 505 -22.96 3.45 10.96
N TYR A 506 -21.96 2.94 11.68
CA TYR A 506 -22.16 2.08 12.84
C TYR A 506 -22.54 2.82 14.11
N GLY A 507 -22.67 4.15 14.08
CA GLY A 507 -23.07 4.97 15.22
C GLY A 507 -21.96 5.28 16.20
N ALA A 508 -20.70 5.17 15.79
CA ALA A 508 -19.57 5.63 16.58
C ALA A 508 -19.52 7.16 16.64
N ALA A 509 -18.92 7.67 17.70
CA ALA A 509 -18.70 9.10 17.83
C ALA A 509 -17.72 9.61 16.77
N PRO A 510 -17.76 10.90 16.42
CA PRO A 510 -16.78 11.49 15.53
C PRO A 510 -15.34 11.30 16.01
N PRO A 511 -14.36 11.36 15.10
CA PRO A 511 -12.95 11.36 15.49
C PRO A 511 -12.61 12.54 16.39
N THR A 512 -11.61 12.35 17.22
CA THR A 512 -11.01 13.44 17.98
C THR A 512 -9.80 13.97 17.20
N ASP A 513 -9.77 15.28 16.98
CA ASP A 513 -8.62 15.92 16.34
C ASP A 513 -7.41 15.85 17.29
N TYR A 514 -6.28 15.39 16.75
CA TYR A 514 -5.05 15.25 17.53
C TYR A 514 -4.55 16.60 18.06
N ASP A 515 -4.60 17.67 17.26
CA ASP A 515 -4.09 18.98 17.67
C ASP A 515 -4.94 19.61 18.76
N GLU A 516 -6.24 19.29 18.81
CA GLU A 516 -7.13 19.73 19.88
C GLU A 516 -7.07 18.85 21.13
N ALA A 517 -6.58 17.62 21.03
CA ALA A 517 -6.54 16.63 22.12
C ALA A 517 -5.40 16.88 23.09
N THR A 518 -5.37 18.06 23.79
CA THR A 518 -4.41 18.25 24.89
C THR A 518 -4.64 17.19 25.97
N PRO A 519 -3.65 16.88 26.83
CA PRO A 519 -3.83 15.92 27.92
C PRO A 519 -5.07 16.18 28.78
N GLU A 520 -5.37 17.45 29.07
CA GLU A 520 -6.54 17.84 29.87
C GLU A 520 -7.85 17.59 29.15
N ARG A 521 -7.94 17.96 27.85
CA ARG A 521 -9.13 17.70 27.03
C ARG A 521 -9.35 16.21 26.84
N LEU A 522 -8.28 15.45 26.58
CA LEU A 522 -8.36 14.02 26.39
C LEU A 522 -8.77 13.30 27.69
N ALA A 523 -8.23 13.70 28.86
CA ALA A 523 -8.64 13.17 30.15
C ALA A 523 -10.14 13.41 30.42
N LYS A 524 -10.63 14.62 30.16
CA LYS A 524 -12.05 14.95 30.26
C LYS A 524 -12.90 14.08 29.33
N GLN A 525 -12.49 13.94 28.08
CA GLN A 525 -13.18 13.11 27.10
C GLN A 525 -13.19 11.63 27.53
N MET A 526 -12.08 11.11 28.06
CA MET A 526 -12.00 9.76 28.62
C MET A 526 -13.02 9.57 29.78
N ALA A 527 -13.08 10.51 30.72
CA ALA A 527 -14.04 10.46 31.82
C ALA A 527 -15.51 10.49 31.35
N GLU A 528 -15.82 11.30 30.32
CA GLU A 528 -17.14 11.36 29.69
C GLU A 528 -17.50 10.03 29.01
N ARG A 529 -16.55 9.45 28.25
CA ARG A 529 -16.75 8.19 27.53
C ARG A 529 -16.90 6.98 28.43
N LEU A 530 -16.23 6.92 29.58
CA LEU A 530 -16.40 5.89 30.59
C LEU A 530 -17.83 5.83 31.14
N ARG A 531 -18.50 6.98 31.17
CA ARG A 531 -19.90 7.10 31.65
C ARG A 531 -20.94 6.91 30.54
N ALA A 532 -20.50 6.95 29.28
CA ALA A 532 -21.39 6.90 28.15
C ALA A 532 -21.90 5.47 27.87
N ARG A 533 -23.17 5.35 27.51
CA ARG A 533 -23.72 4.11 26.93
C ARG A 533 -23.64 4.18 25.43
N VAL A 534 -22.90 3.23 24.83
CA VAL A 534 -22.78 3.13 23.37
C VAL A 534 -23.94 2.32 22.78
N ARG A 535 -24.38 2.71 21.59
CA ARG A 535 -25.42 2.02 20.82
C ARG A 535 -24.94 1.90 19.38
N TYR A 536 -24.08 0.91 19.13
CA TYR A 536 -23.62 0.64 17.78
C TYR A 536 -24.61 -0.23 17.02
N ALA A 537 -24.69 -0.01 15.69
CA ALA A 537 -25.31 -0.97 14.80
C ALA A 537 -24.56 -2.32 14.87
N PRO A 538 -25.25 -3.44 14.72
CA PRO A 538 -24.57 -4.74 14.74
C PRO A 538 -23.64 -4.88 13.56
N VAL A 539 -22.49 -5.52 13.78
CA VAL A 539 -21.62 -6.01 12.72
C VAL A 539 -22.12 -7.41 12.35
N GLU A 540 -22.57 -7.57 11.11
CA GLU A 540 -23.12 -8.84 10.64
C GLU A 540 -22.02 -9.94 10.62
N PRO A 541 -22.29 -11.12 11.20
CA PRO A 541 -21.32 -12.21 11.23
C PRO A 541 -21.18 -12.88 9.86
N GLY A 542 -20.18 -13.75 9.73
CA GLY A 542 -20.00 -14.61 8.55
C GLY A 542 -19.28 -13.94 7.36
N GLY A 543 -18.62 -12.79 7.55
CA GLY A 543 -17.84 -12.14 6.49
C GLY A 543 -16.75 -13.06 5.92
N ALA A 544 -16.02 -13.75 6.78
CA ALA A 544 -14.98 -14.71 6.35
C ALA A 544 -15.58 -15.89 5.56
N GLU A 545 -16.73 -16.42 5.99
CA GLU A 545 -17.43 -17.51 5.30
C GLU A 545 -17.89 -17.09 3.90
N ARG A 546 -18.43 -15.86 3.78
CA ARG A 546 -18.86 -15.32 2.48
C ARG A 546 -17.67 -15.07 1.55
N ALA A 547 -16.59 -14.46 2.06
CA ALA A 547 -15.37 -14.23 1.27
C ALA A 547 -14.80 -15.56 0.77
N ALA A 548 -14.64 -16.56 1.64
CA ALA A 548 -14.20 -17.90 1.25
C ALA A 548 -15.15 -18.55 0.25
N GLY A 549 -16.48 -18.35 0.41
CA GLY A 549 -17.50 -18.85 -0.51
C GLY A 549 -17.44 -18.24 -1.91
N PHE A 550 -16.96 -17.00 -2.04
CA PHE A 550 -16.69 -16.40 -3.34
C PHE A 550 -15.42 -16.95 -4.00
N ILE A 551 -14.40 -17.30 -3.20
CA ILE A 551 -13.10 -17.82 -3.67
C ILE A 551 -13.19 -19.31 -4.06
N ALA A 552 -13.87 -20.13 -3.26
CA ALA A 552 -13.91 -21.59 -3.43
C ALA A 552 -14.27 -22.08 -4.85
N PRO A 553 -15.21 -21.45 -5.59
CA PRO A 553 -15.53 -21.85 -6.97
C PRO A 553 -14.35 -21.71 -7.96
N LEU A 554 -13.40 -20.79 -7.71
CA LEU A 554 -12.23 -20.63 -8.57
C LEU A 554 -11.27 -21.82 -8.48
N LEU A 555 -11.28 -22.52 -7.34
CA LEU A 555 -10.48 -23.71 -7.08
C LEU A 555 -11.11 -24.99 -7.64
N GLN A 556 -12.38 -24.94 -8.06
CA GLN A 556 -13.12 -26.08 -8.61
C GLN A 556 -13.10 -26.13 -10.14
N ARG A 557 -12.59 -25.07 -10.79
CA ARG A 557 -12.40 -25.05 -12.25
C ARG A 557 -11.23 -25.98 -12.59
N ASP A 558 -11.49 -26.94 -13.52
CA ASP A 558 -10.50 -27.92 -14.01
C ASP A 558 -9.42 -27.28 -14.87
#